data_1628b0e5dab2ddd6d53310933d8263cd
#
_entry.id   1628b0e5dab2ddd6d53310933d8263cd
#
_cell.length_a   1.000
_cell.length_b   1.000
_cell.length_c   1.000
_cell.angle_alpha   90.00
_cell.angle_beta   90.00
_cell.angle_gamma   90.00
#
_symmetry.space_group_name_H-M   'P 1'
#
loop_
_entity.id
_entity.type
_entity.pdbx_description
1 polymer ?
#
loop_
_entity_poly.entity_id
_entity_poly.type
_entity_poly.pdbx_seq_one_letter_code
_entity_poly.pdbx_strand_id
1 'polypeptide(L)'
;IHHLFAEQAGKNMSYVAKLGDEQDFEQQLTKFFKQAQGANITAPFKERAFKLADEHSEGCLLAGACNTLKRLEDGRLYADNTDGVGLCNDLARLGWLKAGQKVLILGAGGATKGVSLPMLQAEQAITLYNRTFEKAVDLAEKFAKFGNIQAACWDEVCSQKFDLIINATSFGLQGKCVELPAHLFQDAFV
;
A
#
# COMPACT_ATOMS: atom_id res chain seq x y z
N ILE A 1 9.74 -3.85 -17.09
CA ILE A 1 10.59 -3.53 -15.94
C ILE A 1 11.19 -4.81 -15.32
N HIS A 2 10.39 -5.88 -15.04
CA HIS A 2 10.87 -7.11 -14.39
C HIS A 2 11.92 -7.88 -15.21
N HIS A 3 11.83 -7.88 -16.55
CA HIS A 3 12.87 -8.45 -17.41
C HIS A 3 14.20 -7.71 -17.27
N LEU A 4 14.18 -6.37 -17.18
CA LEU A 4 15.39 -5.57 -16.95
C LEU A 4 16.01 -5.88 -15.57
N PHE A 5 15.20 -6.03 -14.55
CA PHE A 5 15.70 -6.44 -13.22
C PHE A 5 16.32 -7.82 -13.23
N ALA A 6 15.71 -8.77 -13.94
CA ALA A 6 16.27 -10.12 -14.09
C ALA A 6 17.61 -10.09 -14.83
N GLU A 7 17.70 -9.34 -15.91
CA GLU A 7 18.92 -9.15 -16.69
C GLU A 7 20.04 -8.53 -15.84
N GLN A 8 19.75 -7.45 -15.10
CA GLN A 8 20.70 -6.83 -14.17
C GLN A 8 21.18 -7.79 -13.06
N ALA A 9 20.29 -8.66 -12.61
CA ALA A 9 20.61 -9.69 -11.60
C ALA A 9 21.24 -10.97 -12.17
N GLY A 10 21.48 -11.04 -13.49
CA GLY A 10 22.00 -12.23 -14.17
C GLY A 10 21.06 -13.44 -14.07
N LYS A 11 19.74 -13.21 -13.98
CA LYS A 11 18.72 -14.25 -13.85
C LYS A 11 17.96 -14.46 -15.15
N ASN A 12 17.86 -15.73 -15.56
CA ASN A 12 16.96 -16.10 -16.66
C ASN A 12 15.54 -16.24 -16.11
N MET A 13 14.67 -15.29 -16.46
CA MET A 13 13.30 -15.22 -15.93
C MET A 13 12.31 -14.87 -17.06
N SER A 14 11.20 -15.58 -17.08
CA SER A 14 10.00 -15.19 -17.86
C SER A 14 9.02 -14.47 -16.93
N TYR A 15 8.56 -13.29 -17.33
CA TYR A 15 7.56 -12.52 -16.61
C TYR A 15 6.43 -12.15 -17.57
N VAL A 16 5.21 -12.56 -17.25
CA VAL A 16 4.03 -12.35 -18.09
C VAL A 16 2.88 -11.77 -17.30
N ALA A 17 2.09 -10.92 -17.93
CA ALA A 17 0.84 -10.45 -17.36
C ALA A 17 -0.24 -11.50 -17.58
N LYS A 18 -1.04 -11.75 -16.53
CA LYS A 18 -2.21 -12.64 -16.59
C LYS A 18 -3.44 -11.90 -16.06
N LEU A 19 -4.52 -11.96 -16.81
CA LEU A 19 -5.81 -11.47 -16.35
C LEU A 19 -6.37 -12.48 -15.34
N GLY A 20 -6.66 -12.00 -14.12
CA GLY A 20 -7.34 -12.79 -13.10
C GLY A 20 -8.85 -12.82 -13.37
N ASP A 21 -9.48 -13.95 -13.10
CA ASP A 21 -10.92 -14.10 -13.11
C ASP A 21 -11.44 -13.91 -11.67
N GLU A 22 -12.39 -13.00 -11.50
CA GLU A 22 -12.96 -12.73 -10.17
C GLU A 22 -13.73 -13.92 -9.59
N GLN A 23 -14.26 -14.80 -10.44
CA GLN A 23 -15.02 -15.97 -10.00
C GLN A 23 -14.12 -17.16 -9.66
N ASP A 24 -12.94 -17.27 -10.28
CA ASP A 24 -12.06 -18.46 -10.19
C ASP A 24 -10.60 -18.13 -9.78
N PHE A 25 -10.37 -16.98 -9.16
CA PHE A 25 -9.03 -16.48 -8.87
C PHE A 25 -8.18 -17.47 -8.06
N GLU A 26 -8.73 -18.09 -7.03
CA GLU A 26 -8.01 -19.01 -6.14
C GLU A 26 -7.50 -20.25 -6.87
N GLN A 27 -8.34 -20.82 -7.74
CA GLN A 27 -7.96 -21.98 -8.55
C GLN A 27 -6.93 -21.59 -9.60
N GLN A 28 -7.11 -20.43 -10.26
CA GLN A 28 -6.14 -19.91 -11.21
C GLN A 28 -4.77 -19.68 -10.55
N LEU A 29 -4.75 -19.09 -9.36
CA LEU A 29 -3.53 -18.82 -8.61
C LEU A 29 -2.85 -20.14 -8.21
N THR A 30 -3.60 -21.09 -7.66
CA THR A 30 -3.09 -22.42 -7.30
C THR A 30 -2.49 -23.15 -8.51
N LYS A 31 -3.18 -23.10 -9.65
CA LYS A 31 -2.68 -23.69 -10.90
C LYS A 31 -1.42 -23.00 -11.40
N PHE A 32 -1.37 -21.68 -11.30
CA PHE A 32 -0.22 -20.85 -11.70
C PHE A 32 1.03 -21.24 -10.89
N PHE A 33 0.91 -21.37 -9.57
CA PHE A 33 2.03 -21.70 -8.69
C PHE A 33 2.53 -23.15 -8.79
N LYS A 34 1.91 -24.03 -9.58
CA LYS A 34 2.49 -25.34 -9.94
C LYS A 34 3.79 -25.17 -10.72
N GLN A 35 3.96 -24.08 -11.46
CA GLN A 35 5.13 -23.83 -12.33
C GLN A 35 5.85 -22.52 -12.01
N ALA A 36 5.15 -21.52 -11.48
CA ALA A 36 5.69 -20.20 -11.20
C ALA A 36 6.45 -20.16 -9.86
N GLN A 37 7.41 -19.26 -9.76
CA GLN A 37 8.17 -18.99 -8.55
C GLN A 37 7.64 -17.80 -7.76
N GLY A 38 6.92 -16.87 -8.42
CA GLY A 38 6.36 -15.70 -7.80
C GLY A 38 5.32 -15.02 -8.67
N ALA A 39 4.59 -14.09 -8.06
CA ALA A 39 3.61 -13.26 -8.75
C ALA A 39 3.50 -11.88 -8.08
N ASN A 40 3.31 -10.83 -8.89
CA ASN A 40 2.76 -9.59 -8.37
C ASN A 40 1.24 -9.62 -8.48
N ILE A 41 0.58 -9.15 -7.46
CA ILE A 41 -0.89 -9.13 -7.34
C ILE A 41 -1.36 -7.68 -7.32
N THR A 42 -2.34 -7.38 -8.16
CA THR A 42 -2.97 -6.06 -8.20
C THR A 42 -4.45 -6.12 -7.79
N ALA A 43 -5.10 -4.97 -7.72
CA ALA A 43 -6.54 -4.90 -7.45
C ALA A 43 -7.33 -5.68 -8.52
N PRO A 44 -8.44 -6.34 -8.14
CA PRO A 44 -9.04 -6.39 -6.81
C PRO A 44 -8.56 -7.56 -5.94
N PHE A 45 -7.51 -8.27 -6.30
CA PHE A 45 -7.16 -9.59 -5.79
C PHE A 45 -6.24 -9.60 -4.55
N LYS A 46 -5.70 -8.46 -4.10
CA LYS A 46 -4.69 -8.39 -3.04
C LYS A 46 -5.11 -9.01 -1.70
N GLU A 47 -6.38 -8.82 -1.30
CA GLU A 47 -6.91 -9.42 -0.06
C GLU A 47 -7.19 -10.93 -0.21
N ARG A 48 -7.61 -11.36 -1.40
CA ARG A 48 -7.84 -12.78 -1.69
C ARG A 48 -6.52 -13.55 -1.72
N ALA A 49 -5.52 -13.00 -2.39
CA ALA A 49 -4.18 -13.58 -2.44
C ALA A 49 -3.52 -13.65 -1.06
N PHE A 50 -3.72 -12.63 -0.21
CA PHE A 50 -3.29 -12.64 1.20
C PHE A 50 -3.84 -13.86 1.95
N LYS A 51 -5.13 -14.18 1.78
CA LYS A 51 -5.78 -15.32 2.46
C LYS A 51 -5.29 -16.68 1.99
N LEU A 52 -4.69 -16.77 0.81
CA LEU A 52 -4.17 -18.02 0.22
C LEU A 52 -2.72 -18.29 0.59
N ALA A 53 -2.02 -17.31 1.12
CA ALA A 53 -0.62 -17.48 1.50
C ALA A 53 -0.50 -18.18 2.85
N ASP A 54 0.55 -18.99 2.99
CA ASP A 54 0.85 -19.75 4.20
C ASP A 54 1.67 -18.92 5.20
N GLU A 55 2.49 -18.01 4.69
CA GLU A 55 3.34 -17.12 5.48
C GLU A 55 3.22 -15.68 5.00
N HIS A 56 3.39 -14.73 5.92
CA HIS A 56 3.21 -13.32 5.64
C HIS A 56 4.29 -12.47 6.31
N SER A 57 4.75 -11.43 5.62
CA SER A 57 5.54 -10.38 6.29
C SER A 57 4.68 -9.61 7.30
N GLU A 58 5.32 -8.93 8.26
CA GLU A 58 4.62 -8.11 9.24
C GLU A 58 3.78 -7.01 8.55
N GLY A 59 4.35 -6.33 7.56
CA GLY A 59 3.64 -5.31 6.79
C GLY A 59 2.41 -5.86 6.06
N CYS A 60 2.55 -7.06 5.51
CA CYS A 60 1.45 -7.76 4.84
C CYS A 60 0.34 -8.16 5.80
N LEU A 61 0.69 -8.68 7.01
CA LEU A 61 -0.27 -9.00 8.07
C LEU A 61 -1.05 -7.77 8.52
N LEU A 62 -0.36 -6.65 8.70
CA LEU A 62 -0.99 -5.39 9.11
C LEU A 62 -1.89 -4.81 8.00
N ALA A 63 -1.45 -4.90 6.75
CA ALA A 63 -2.25 -4.47 5.61
C ALA A 63 -3.49 -5.36 5.38
N GLY A 64 -3.39 -6.66 5.71
CA GLY A 64 -4.41 -7.66 5.36
C GLY A 64 -4.55 -7.85 3.84
N ALA A 65 -3.50 -7.53 3.09
CA ALA A 65 -3.46 -7.57 1.64
C ALA A 65 -2.01 -7.73 1.18
N CYS A 66 -1.76 -8.49 0.12
CA CYS A 66 -0.45 -8.64 -0.48
C CYS A 66 -0.43 -8.14 -1.94
N ASN A 67 0.71 -7.61 -2.36
CA ASN A 67 0.97 -7.32 -3.76
C ASN A 67 2.03 -8.25 -4.36
N THR A 68 2.65 -9.08 -3.54
CA THR A 68 3.74 -9.99 -3.94
C THR A 68 3.55 -11.34 -3.27
N LEU A 69 3.63 -12.40 -4.07
CA LEU A 69 3.66 -13.79 -3.62
C LEU A 69 4.94 -14.45 -4.11
N LYS A 70 5.54 -15.25 -3.25
CA LYS A 70 6.72 -16.07 -3.55
C LYS A 70 6.46 -17.51 -3.15
N ARG A 71 6.78 -18.48 -4.04
CA ARG A 71 6.79 -19.88 -3.69
C ARG A 71 8.09 -20.23 -2.96
N LEU A 72 7.95 -20.80 -1.77
CA LEU A 72 9.05 -21.31 -0.97
C LEU A 72 9.53 -22.66 -1.50
N GLU A 73 10.68 -23.12 -1.02
CA GLU A 73 11.29 -24.40 -1.45
C GLU A 73 10.42 -25.62 -1.12
N ASP A 74 9.66 -25.54 -0.02
CA ASP A 74 8.72 -26.58 0.42
C ASP A 74 7.35 -26.51 -0.28
N GLY A 75 7.18 -25.55 -1.18
CA GLY A 75 5.96 -25.34 -1.97
C GLY A 75 4.94 -24.42 -1.35
N ARG A 76 5.11 -23.99 -0.08
CA ARG A 76 4.25 -22.98 0.56
C ARG A 76 4.38 -21.62 -0.11
N LEU A 77 3.39 -20.76 0.11
CA LEU A 77 3.36 -19.39 -0.42
C LEU A 77 3.67 -18.39 0.69
N TYR A 78 4.68 -17.57 0.45
CA TYR A 78 4.98 -16.37 1.25
C TYR A 78 4.40 -15.13 0.60
N ALA A 79 3.70 -14.31 1.38
CA ALA A 79 3.09 -13.07 0.96
C ALA A 79 3.79 -11.85 1.54
N ASP A 80 3.97 -10.84 0.71
CA ASP A 80 4.50 -9.53 1.11
C ASP A 80 3.68 -8.39 0.51
N ASN A 81 3.78 -7.21 1.15
CA ASN A 81 3.24 -5.96 0.64
C ASN A 81 4.35 -4.92 0.54
N THR A 82 4.82 -4.70 -0.66
CA THR A 82 5.92 -3.79 -0.96
C THR A 82 5.48 -2.38 -1.38
N ASP A 83 4.17 -2.10 -1.44
CA ASP A 83 3.63 -0.81 -1.90
C ASP A 83 4.13 0.34 -1.03
N GLY A 84 4.07 0.19 0.29
CA GLY A 84 4.46 1.24 1.22
C GLY A 84 5.96 1.50 1.25
N VAL A 85 6.76 0.45 1.27
CA VAL A 85 8.23 0.57 1.21
C VAL A 85 8.66 1.21 -0.11
N GLY A 86 8.01 0.83 -1.22
CA GLY A 86 8.24 1.42 -2.53
C GLY A 86 7.95 2.91 -2.57
N LEU A 87 6.80 3.32 -2.00
CA LEU A 87 6.42 4.73 -1.90
C LEU A 87 7.43 5.52 -1.03
N CYS A 88 7.77 5.03 0.17
CA CYS A 88 8.74 5.69 1.04
C CYS A 88 10.11 5.87 0.37
N ASN A 89 10.60 4.84 -0.31
CA ASN A 89 11.87 4.89 -1.03
C ASN A 89 11.85 5.94 -2.16
N ASP A 90 10.75 6.03 -2.90
CA ASP A 90 10.64 7.00 -3.99
C ASP A 90 10.52 8.43 -3.47
N LEU A 91 9.72 8.66 -2.43
CA LEU A 91 9.61 9.95 -1.76
C LEU A 91 10.96 10.41 -1.17
N ALA A 92 11.72 9.49 -0.55
CA ALA A 92 13.05 9.77 -0.05
C ALA A 92 14.04 10.12 -1.17
N ARG A 93 14.00 9.37 -2.28
CA ARG A 93 14.80 9.66 -3.48
C ARG A 93 14.52 11.04 -4.06
N LEU A 94 13.26 11.50 -4.01
CA LEU A 94 12.85 12.83 -4.44
C LEU A 94 13.17 13.94 -3.41
N GLY A 95 13.63 13.58 -2.22
CA GLY A 95 13.88 14.54 -1.12
C GLY A 95 12.59 15.04 -0.46
N TRP A 96 11.46 14.37 -0.66
CA TRP A 96 10.15 14.75 -0.15
C TRP A 96 9.82 14.07 1.19
N LEU A 97 10.56 13.05 1.59
CA LEU A 97 10.38 12.35 2.87
C LEU A 97 11.50 12.71 3.83
N LYS A 98 11.16 13.38 4.93
CA LYS A 98 12.05 13.75 6.02
C LYS A 98 11.40 13.37 7.35
N ALA A 99 12.19 12.93 8.33
CA ALA A 99 11.66 12.58 9.66
C ALA A 99 10.87 13.73 10.29
N GLY A 100 9.79 13.39 10.99
CA GLY A 100 8.96 14.34 11.72
C GLY A 100 7.96 15.15 10.90
N GLN A 101 7.79 14.85 9.61
CA GLN A 101 6.80 15.54 8.79
C GLN A 101 5.36 15.17 9.16
N LYS A 102 4.45 16.13 8.96
CA LYS A 102 3.01 15.92 9.05
C LYS A 102 2.46 15.45 7.71
N VAL A 103 1.96 14.23 7.68
CA VAL A 103 1.48 13.58 6.47
C VAL A 103 -0.05 13.42 6.53
N LEU A 104 -0.76 13.97 5.57
CA LEU A 104 -2.17 13.69 5.35
C LEU A 104 -2.32 12.52 4.38
N ILE A 105 -3.04 11.49 4.79
CA ILE A 105 -3.43 10.39 3.89
C ILE A 105 -4.95 10.41 3.71
N LEU A 106 -5.38 10.55 2.46
CA LEU A 106 -6.78 10.54 2.07
C LEU A 106 -7.19 9.11 1.72
N GLY A 107 -8.17 8.57 2.44
CA GLY A 107 -8.66 7.21 2.31
C GLY A 107 -8.16 6.29 3.43
N ALA A 108 -8.95 5.26 3.76
CA ALA A 108 -8.64 4.23 4.75
C ALA A 108 -8.79 2.81 4.14
N GLY A 109 -8.41 2.67 2.87
CA GLY A 109 -8.47 1.43 2.10
C GLY A 109 -7.19 0.60 2.18
N GLY A 110 -7.09 -0.40 1.28
CA GLY A 110 -5.94 -1.31 1.21
C GLY A 110 -4.62 -0.60 0.94
N ALA A 111 -4.60 0.46 0.12
CA ALA A 111 -3.39 1.25 -0.13
C ALA A 111 -2.90 1.92 1.16
N THR A 112 -3.78 2.60 1.89
CA THR A 112 -3.46 3.24 3.17
C THR A 112 -2.92 2.24 4.18
N LYS A 113 -3.55 1.07 4.31
CA LYS A 113 -3.06 -0.01 5.18
C LYS A 113 -1.62 -0.43 4.83
N GLY A 114 -1.31 -0.53 3.54
CA GLY A 114 0.01 -0.93 3.06
C GLY A 114 1.10 0.12 3.30
N VAL A 115 0.76 1.42 3.26
CA VAL A 115 1.74 2.51 3.40
C VAL A 115 1.89 2.98 4.85
N SER A 116 0.92 2.72 5.74
CA SER A 116 0.93 3.24 7.11
C SER A 116 2.15 2.79 7.92
N LEU A 117 2.47 1.49 7.94
CA LEU A 117 3.62 0.99 8.70
C LEU A 117 4.96 1.58 8.20
N PRO A 118 5.30 1.52 6.91
CA PRO A 118 6.55 2.12 6.42
C PRO A 118 6.66 3.62 6.69
N MET A 119 5.56 4.38 6.60
CA MET A 119 5.54 5.80 6.92
C MET A 119 5.79 6.07 8.41
N LEU A 120 5.19 5.28 9.31
CA LEU A 120 5.45 5.38 10.75
C LEU A 120 6.88 5.00 11.11
N GLN A 121 7.44 3.98 10.47
CA GLN A 121 8.85 3.59 10.62
C GLN A 121 9.82 4.66 10.10
N ALA A 122 9.38 5.48 9.13
CA ALA A 122 10.09 6.66 8.66
C ALA A 122 9.80 7.92 9.53
N GLU A 123 9.29 7.72 10.74
CA GLU A 123 9.03 8.75 11.77
C GLU A 123 8.03 9.84 11.30
N GLN A 124 7.06 9.50 10.47
CA GLN A 124 6.05 10.45 10.03
C GLN A 124 4.91 10.57 11.05
N ALA A 125 4.36 11.79 11.21
CA ALA A 125 3.12 12.04 11.95
C ALA A 125 1.94 11.97 10.96
N ILE A 126 1.16 10.90 11.02
CA ILE A 126 0.09 10.62 10.04
C ILE A 126 -1.26 11.11 10.54
N THR A 127 -1.95 11.88 9.72
CA THR A 127 -3.37 12.19 9.86
C THR A 127 -4.14 11.46 8.76
N LEU A 128 -5.10 10.63 9.16
CA LEU A 128 -5.97 9.89 8.25
C LEU A 128 -7.29 10.61 8.09
N TYR A 129 -7.69 10.86 6.86
CA TYR A 129 -9.04 11.28 6.53
C TYR A 129 -9.74 10.24 5.66
N ASN A 130 -10.97 9.90 6.00
CA ASN A 130 -11.80 9.04 5.17
C ASN A 130 -13.26 9.49 5.25
N ARG A 131 -13.99 9.39 4.14
CA ARG A 131 -15.42 9.74 4.07
C ARG A 131 -16.26 9.03 5.15
N THR A 132 -15.97 7.75 5.42
CA THR A 132 -16.50 7.01 6.56
C THR A 132 -15.47 7.13 7.68
N PHE A 133 -15.71 8.04 8.61
CA PHE A 133 -14.74 8.43 9.65
C PHE A 133 -14.30 7.24 10.51
N GLU A 134 -15.22 6.36 10.87
CA GLU A 134 -14.97 5.18 11.68
C GLU A 134 -13.86 4.29 11.08
N LYS A 135 -13.79 4.18 9.75
CA LYS A 135 -12.71 3.41 9.08
C LYS A 135 -11.33 4.04 9.28
N ALA A 136 -11.25 5.37 9.38
CA ALA A 136 -10.00 6.06 9.67
C ALA A 136 -9.61 5.87 11.15
N VAL A 137 -10.59 5.90 12.06
CA VAL A 137 -10.40 5.62 13.49
C VAL A 137 -9.88 4.21 13.71
N ASP A 138 -10.58 3.19 13.20
CA ASP A 138 -10.18 1.78 13.31
C ASP A 138 -8.74 1.55 12.79
N LEU A 139 -8.41 2.23 11.68
CA LEU A 139 -7.07 2.11 11.10
C LEU A 139 -6.02 2.81 11.97
N ALA A 140 -6.30 4.00 12.48
CA ALA A 140 -5.41 4.73 13.37
C ALA A 140 -5.14 3.93 14.65
N GLU A 141 -6.17 3.37 15.28
CA GLU A 141 -6.04 2.52 16.47
C GLU A 141 -5.16 1.29 16.20
N LYS A 142 -5.37 0.62 15.06
CA LYS A 142 -4.59 -0.55 14.66
C LYS A 142 -3.09 -0.25 14.55
N PHE A 143 -2.73 0.94 14.10
CA PHE A 143 -1.34 1.33 13.85
C PHE A 143 -0.73 2.20 14.97
N ALA A 144 -1.50 2.64 15.97
CA ALA A 144 -1.06 3.55 17.04
C ALA A 144 0.18 3.08 17.82
N LYS A 145 0.36 1.76 17.96
CA LYS A 145 1.54 1.19 18.64
C LYS A 145 2.85 1.35 17.86
N PHE A 146 2.80 1.72 16.58
CA PHE A 146 3.99 1.86 15.73
C PHE A 146 4.46 3.31 15.56
N GLY A 147 3.67 4.30 16.01
CA GLY A 147 4.05 5.71 15.91
C GLY A 147 2.86 6.66 15.98
N ASN A 148 3.10 7.90 15.59
CA ASN A 148 2.11 8.97 15.66
C ASN A 148 1.14 8.89 14.48
N ILE A 149 -0.06 8.40 14.72
CA ILE A 149 -1.13 8.28 13.73
C ILE A 149 -2.48 8.60 14.38
N GLN A 150 -3.29 9.41 13.72
CA GLN A 150 -4.62 9.79 14.19
C GLN A 150 -5.61 9.88 13.03
N ALA A 151 -6.90 9.71 13.33
CA ALA A 151 -7.98 10.06 12.43
C ALA A 151 -8.39 11.52 12.64
N ALA A 152 -8.82 12.19 11.57
CA ALA A 152 -9.35 13.54 11.62
C ALA A 152 -10.62 13.66 10.76
N CYS A 153 -11.57 14.46 11.23
CA CYS A 153 -12.71 14.87 10.42
C CYS A 153 -12.30 15.94 9.40
N TRP A 154 -13.20 16.28 8.48
CA TRP A 154 -12.89 17.25 7.42
C TRP A 154 -12.51 18.63 7.94
N ASP A 155 -13.23 19.14 8.92
CA ASP A 155 -12.98 20.47 9.51
C ASP A 155 -11.60 20.51 10.21
N GLU A 156 -11.22 19.44 10.89
CA GLU A 156 -9.90 19.29 11.49
C GLU A 156 -8.79 19.24 10.45
N VAL A 157 -8.99 18.53 9.33
CA VAL A 157 -8.03 18.51 8.21
C VAL A 157 -7.87 19.91 7.63
N CYS A 158 -9.00 20.63 7.38
CA CYS A 158 -8.98 21.98 6.83
C CYS A 158 -8.31 23.01 7.76
N SER A 159 -8.24 22.76 9.06
CA SER A 159 -7.61 23.66 10.04
C SER A 159 -6.12 23.45 10.24
N GLN A 160 -5.54 22.39 9.62
CA GLN A 160 -4.15 22.00 9.79
C GLN A 160 -3.30 22.33 8.55
N LYS A 161 -1.99 22.24 8.72
CA LYS A 161 -0.99 22.26 7.62
C LYS A 161 -0.28 20.93 7.59
N PHE A 162 0.04 20.48 6.38
CA PHE A 162 0.72 19.22 6.11
C PHE A 162 1.96 19.48 5.23
N ASP A 163 2.99 18.68 5.44
CA ASP A 163 4.21 18.70 4.63
C ASP A 163 4.07 17.80 3.40
N LEU A 164 3.26 16.75 3.51
CA LEU A 164 3.01 15.77 2.46
C LEU A 164 1.52 15.37 2.45
N ILE A 165 0.93 15.30 1.27
CA ILE A 165 -0.45 14.83 1.07
C ILE A 165 -0.42 13.62 0.14
N ILE A 166 -0.97 12.50 0.59
CA ILE A 166 -1.06 11.25 -0.18
C ILE A 166 -2.53 10.93 -0.47
N ASN A 167 -2.90 10.92 -1.74
CA ASN A 167 -4.22 10.47 -2.16
C ASN A 167 -4.22 8.94 -2.36
N ALA A 168 -4.71 8.21 -1.38
CA ALA A 168 -4.87 6.76 -1.41
C ALA A 168 -6.34 6.32 -1.65
N THR A 169 -7.17 7.23 -2.18
CA THR A 169 -8.57 6.93 -2.51
C THR A 169 -8.68 6.19 -3.85
N SER A 170 -9.78 5.47 -4.04
CA SER A 170 -10.14 4.86 -5.34
C SER A 170 -10.84 5.83 -6.30
N PHE A 171 -10.96 7.12 -5.97
CA PHE A 171 -11.71 8.09 -6.79
C PHE A 171 -11.12 8.24 -8.19
N GLY A 172 -9.79 8.23 -8.33
CA GLY A 172 -9.12 8.28 -9.62
C GLY A 172 -9.50 7.14 -10.57
N LEU A 173 -9.78 5.95 -10.03
CA LEU A 173 -10.26 4.79 -10.82
C LEU A 173 -11.67 5.01 -11.38
N GLN A 174 -12.43 5.94 -10.80
CA GLN A 174 -13.79 6.31 -11.21
C GLN A 174 -13.83 7.62 -12.01
N GLY A 175 -12.67 8.17 -12.39
CA GLY A 175 -12.56 9.46 -13.07
C GLY A 175 -12.95 10.65 -12.19
N LYS A 176 -12.92 10.50 -10.86
CA LYS A 176 -13.25 11.55 -9.88
C LYS A 176 -11.97 12.05 -9.21
N CYS A 177 -11.96 13.33 -8.84
CA CYS A 177 -10.91 13.93 -8.03
C CYS A 177 -11.39 14.19 -6.61
N VAL A 178 -10.47 14.19 -5.66
CA VAL A 178 -10.73 14.73 -4.33
C VAL A 178 -10.48 16.23 -4.40
N GLU A 179 -11.52 17.02 -4.10
CA GLU A 179 -11.40 18.48 -4.02
C GLU A 179 -10.84 18.84 -2.65
N LEU A 180 -9.64 19.41 -2.64
CA LEU A 180 -8.98 19.92 -1.44
C LEU A 180 -8.92 21.43 -1.47
N PRO A 181 -9.10 22.12 -0.32
CA PRO A 181 -8.91 23.56 -0.23
C PRO A 181 -7.49 23.98 -0.66
N ALA A 182 -7.38 25.05 -1.43
CA ALA A 182 -6.11 25.51 -2.01
C ALA A 182 -5.00 25.74 -0.96
N HIS A 183 -5.36 26.16 0.25
CA HIS A 183 -4.38 26.41 1.32
C HIS A 183 -3.65 25.15 1.80
N LEU A 184 -4.20 23.95 1.59
CA LEU A 184 -3.53 22.69 1.93
C LEU A 184 -2.34 22.37 1.01
N PHE A 185 -2.27 23.01 -0.17
CA PHE A 185 -1.20 22.79 -1.14
C PHE A 185 -0.05 23.80 -1.05
N GLN A 186 -0.16 24.86 -0.20
CA GLN A 186 0.78 25.99 -0.24
C GLN A 186 2.22 25.60 0.07
N ASP A 187 2.43 24.62 0.95
CA ASP A 187 3.78 24.19 1.38
C ASP A 187 3.92 22.65 1.35
N ALA A 188 2.95 21.93 0.80
CA ALA A 188 2.91 20.47 0.80
C ALA A 188 3.37 19.87 -0.54
N PHE A 189 4.07 18.74 -0.49
CA PHE A 189 4.21 17.83 -1.63
C PHE A 189 2.89 17.02 -1.79
N VAL A 190 2.46 16.79 -3.04
CA VAL A 190 1.21 16.09 -3.37
C VAL A 190 1.44 15.00 -4.42
#